data_9fe74fb7f17f101bc0daf816d7da8de9
#
_entry.id   9fe74fb7f17f101bc0daf816d7da8de9
#
_cell.length_a   1.000
_cell.length_b   1.000
_cell.length_c   1.000
_cell.angle_alpha   90.00
_cell.angle_beta   90.00
_cell.angle_gamma   90.00
#
_symmetry.space_group_name_H-M   'P 1'
#
loop_
_entity.id
_entity.type
_entity.pdbx_description
1 polymer ?
#
loop_
_entity_poly.entity_id
_entity_poly.type
_entity_poly.pdbx_seq_one_letter_code
_entity_poly.pdbx_strand_id
1 'polypeptide(L)'
;MTSPTALKRFSFGLGALLVIALVAAGCGGSSGGGGTKIALLLPENETPRYETNDRPDFEKAVEENCDECEVLYSNASGDAEKQQSQAEAALTQGAEVLVVDPQDSKSAAAIASKASAQNVPVVSYDRLIENGPVDAYVSFDNEKVGELQAETLAKKLKEDGSANGPIIKINGDPADPNAALFKAGSNKGFEAAGVTVAKEYDTPGWSAENAQREAQQAITALGNNGFAGIYAANDETAGGAIAAMKGAGIKPEERPVTGQDSTVAGLQRILAGEQFMTIYKEIEPQATIAAEFAVALAEGEEPPQKLVTEEIDNGAGKVPSAILEPIAVTKENVKSTVVADGFVTAAELCTSAYKKACEEAGISG
;
A
#
# COMPACT_ATOMS: atom_id res chain seq x y z
N MET A 1 9.12 -74.97 -53.20
CA MET A 1 10.28 -74.91 -54.10
C MET A 1 11.32 -74.12 -53.44
N THR A 2 12.20 -74.78 -52.86
CA THR A 2 13.64 -74.83 -52.91
C THR A 2 14.39 -73.70 -52.18
N SER A 3 14.87 -74.10 -51.00
CA SER A 3 16.14 -73.76 -50.37
C SER A 3 17.34 -73.93 -51.39
N PRO A 4 18.59 -73.63 -51.06
CA PRO A 4 19.29 -73.47 -49.77
C PRO A 4 20.58 -72.57 -49.78
N THR A 5 21.16 -72.45 -48.59
CA THR A 5 22.60 -72.54 -48.21
C THR A 5 23.61 -71.52 -48.74
N ALA A 6 24.44 -70.94 -47.91
CA ALA A 6 25.65 -71.52 -47.39
C ALA A 6 26.40 -70.67 -46.34
N LEU A 7 26.84 -71.39 -45.35
CA LEU A 7 27.86 -71.08 -44.32
C LEU A 7 29.22 -70.67 -44.90
N LYS A 8 29.92 -69.78 -44.27
CA LYS A 8 31.37 -69.92 -44.05
C LYS A 8 31.88 -69.11 -42.83
N ARG A 9 32.60 -69.81 -42.01
CA ARG A 9 33.36 -69.53 -40.81
C ARG A 9 34.70 -68.85 -41.09
N PHE A 10 35.28 -68.33 -40.04
CA PHE A 10 36.71 -68.08 -39.71
C PHE A 10 36.93 -66.61 -39.47
N SER A 11 37.74 -66.11 -38.50
CA SER A 11 38.51 -66.65 -37.37
C SER A 11 39.03 -65.50 -36.54
N PHE A 12 39.14 -65.73 -35.26
CA PHE A 12 40.03 -65.14 -34.29
C PHE A 12 40.89 -63.90 -34.66
N GLY A 13 40.75 -62.85 -33.83
CA GLY A 13 41.72 -61.80 -33.67
C GLY A 13 41.61 -61.17 -32.26
N LEU A 14 42.54 -61.58 -31.39
CA LEU A 14 42.78 -61.11 -30.06
C LEU A 14 43.36 -59.71 -30.11
N GLY A 15 42.87 -58.75 -29.33
CA GLY A 15 43.58 -57.47 -29.26
C GLY A 15 42.90 -56.40 -28.43
N ALA A 16 43.46 -56.17 -27.23
CA ALA A 16 43.51 -54.94 -26.48
C ALA A 16 42.25 -54.34 -25.83
N LEU A 17 42.11 -54.57 -24.54
CA LEU A 17 41.35 -53.72 -23.62
C LEU A 17 41.89 -52.26 -23.70
N LEU A 18 41.06 -51.36 -24.17
CA LEU A 18 41.23 -49.92 -23.90
C LEU A 18 40.15 -49.48 -22.93
N VAL A 19 40.52 -49.30 -21.68
CA VAL A 19 39.68 -48.65 -20.66
C VAL A 19 39.57 -47.18 -21.01
N ILE A 20 38.46 -46.79 -21.59
CA ILE A 20 38.13 -45.35 -21.72
C ILE A 20 37.41 -44.95 -20.45
N ALA A 21 38.14 -44.27 -19.55
CA ALA A 21 37.52 -43.52 -18.45
C ALA A 21 36.66 -42.38 -19.03
N LEU A 22 35.34 -42.58 -19.01
CA LEU A 22 34.40 -41.48 -19.23
C LEU A 22 34.53 -40.59 -18.01
N VAL A 23 35.26 -39.47 -18.18
CA VAL A 23 35.12 -38.29 -17.33
C VAL A 23 33.74 -37.75 -17.59
N ALA A 24 32.80 -37.99 -16.65
CA ALA A 24 31.56 -37.27 -16.57
C ALA A 24 31.89 -35.79 -16.33
N ALA A 25 32.02 -35.02 -17.42
CA ALA A 25 31.95 -33.57 -17.33
C ALA A 25 30.54 -33.25 -16.86
N GLY A 26 30.40 -32.97 -15.55
CA GLY A 26 29.21 -32.34 -15.03
C GLY A 26 28.94 -31.09 -15.86
N CYS A 27 27.83 -31.07 -16.58
CA CYS A 27 27.25 -29.82 -17.04
C CYS A 27 26.89 -29.01 -15.79
N GLY A 28 27.83 -28.16 -15.36
CA GLY A 28 27.48 -27.02 -14.57
C GLY A 28 26.53 -26.19 -15.41
N GLY A 29 25.28 -26.13 -14.98
CA GLY A 29 24.34 -25.18 -15.54
C GLY A 29 24.99 -23.80 -15.44
N SER A 30 25.22 -23.19 -16.58
CA SER A 30 25.42 -21.75 -16.65
C SER A 30 24.13 -21.13 -16.10
N SER A 31 24.11 -20.78 -14.82
CA SER A 31 23.22 -19.71 -14.38
C SER A 31 23.58 -18.50 -15.26
N GLY A 32 22.73 -18.20 -16.21
CA GLY A 32 22.80 -16.95 -16.94
C GLY A 32 22.82 -15.82 -15.89
N GLY A 33 23.76 -14.92 -16.00
CA GLY A 33 23.93 -13.79 -15.10
C GLY A 33 22.82 -12.76 -15.31
N GLY A 34 21.63 -13.07 -14.85
CA GLY A 34 20.57 -12.10 -14.59
C GLY A 34 20.38 -12.12 -13.08
N GLY A 35 20.44 -10.95 -12.45
CA GLY A 35 20.17 -10.83 -11.02
C GLY A 35 18.75 -11.28 -10.66
N THR A 36 18.53 -11.55 -9.39
CA THR A 36 17.20 -11.88 -8.83
C THR A 36 16.20 -10.76 -9.11
N LYS A 37 15.02 -11.10 -9.64
CA LYS A 37 14.01 -10.11 -10.01
C LYS A 37 12.86 -10.08 -9.03
N ILE A 38 12.62 -8.92 -8.43
CA ILE A 38 11.52 -8.66 -7.52
C ILE A 38 10.56 -7.69 -8.19
N ALA A 39 9.29 -8.07 -8.36
CA ALA A 39 8.31 -7.18 -8.96
C ALA A 39 7.58 -6.37 -7.90
N LEU A 40 7.54 -5.03 -8.04
CA LEU A 40 6.71 -4.13 -7.25
C LEU A 40 5.52 -3.68 -8.10
N LEU A 41 4.31 -4.02 -7.68
CA LEU A 41 3.06 -3.73 -8.39
C LEU A 41 2.18 -2.83 -7.53
N LEU A 42 2.13 -1.53 -7.83
CA LEU A 42 1.35 -0.54 -7.10
C LEU A 42 -0.02 -0.29 -7.75
N PRO A 43 -1.04 0.16 -6.97
CA PRO A 43 -2.43 0.11 -7.42
C PRO A 43 -2.86 1.30 -8.28
N GLU A 44 -2.48 2.53 -7.89
CA GLU A 44 -3.08 3.74 -8.47
C GLU A 44 -2.20 4.98 -8.25
N ASN A 45 -2.60 6.14 -8.77
CA ASN A 45 -1.84 7.39 -8.71
C ASN A 45 -2.63 8.55 -8.07
N GLU A 46 -3.85 8.30 -7.58
CA GLU A 46 -4.64 9.32 -6.87
C GLU A 46 -4.02 9.63 -5.51
N THR A 47 -3.44 8.60 -4.85
CA THR A 47 -2.72 8.72 -3.59
C THR A 47 -1.22 8.93 -3.88
N PRO A 48 -0.67 10.15 -3.71
CA PRO A 48 0.69 10.48 -4.17
C PRO A 48 1.80 9.65 -3.55
N ARG A 49 1.63 9.16 -2.30
CA ARG A 49 2.69 8.44 -1.56
C ARG A 49 3.24 7.25 -2.34
N TYR A 50 2.43 6.57 -3.14
CA TYR A 50 2.87 5.41 -3.91
C TYR A 50 4.07 5.70 -4.82
N GLU A 51 4.07 6.86 -5.47
CA GLU A 51 5.16 7.28 -6.34
C GLU A 51 6.24 8.10 -5.62
N THR A 52 5.87 8.85 -4.58
CA THR A 52 6.80 9.76 -3.90
C THR A 52 7.57 9.11 -2.75
N ASN A 53 7.02 8.05 -2.14
CA ASN A 53 7.58 7.40 -0.97
C ASN A 53 7.68 5.87 -1.15
N ASP A 54 6.55 5.16 -1.31
CA ASP A 54 6.54 3.69 -1.31
C ASP A 54 7.50 3.09 -2.33
N ARG A 55 7.45 3.54 -3.58
CA ARG A 55 8.34 3.06 -4.63
C ARG A 55 9.81 3.38 -4.37
N PRO A 56 10.24 4.64 -4.15
CA PRO A 56 11.65 4.93 -3.96
C PRO A 56 12.22 4.31 -2.67
N ASP A 57 11.43 4.23 -1.59
CA ASP A 57 11.86 3.61 -0.35
C ASP A 57 12.02 2.09 -0.52
N PHE A 58 11.11 1.44 -1.26
CA PHE A 58 11.21 0.02 -1.57
C PHE A 58 12.41 -0.28 -2.49
N GLU A 59 12.58 0.48 -3.58
CA GLU A 59 13.73 0.32 -4.50
C GLU A 59 15.06 0.49 -3.76
N LYS A 60 15.16 1.51 -2.89
CA LYS A 60 16.33 1.74 -2.03
C LYS A 60 16.57 0.56 -1.07
N ALA A 61 15.51 0.09 -0.40
CA ALA A 61 15.63 -1.00 0.55
C ALA A 61 16.04 -2.33 -0.12
N VAL A 62 15.56 -2.60 -1.33
CA VAL A 62 16.02 -3.75 -2.12
C VAL A 62 17.51 -3.62 -2.46
N GLU A 63 17.96 -2.45 -2.94
CA GLU A 63 19.38 -2.20 -3.24
C GLU A 63 20.28 -2.39 -2.01
N GLU A 64 19.84 -1.93 -0.83
CA GLU A 64 20.59 -2.06 0.42
C GLU A 64 20.66 -3.51 0.96
N ASN A 65 19.69 -4.36 0.62
CA ASN A 65 19.62 -5.75 1.12
C ASN A 65 20.06 -6.79 0.08
N CYS A 66 20.16 -6.44 -1.21
CA CYS A 66 20.50 -7.35 -2.29
C CYS A 66 21.17 -6.62 -3.46
N ASP A 67 22.50 -6.62 -3.51
CA ASP A 67 23.31 -5.93 -4.54
C ASP A 67 23.02 -6.39 -5.98
N GLU A 68 22.48 -7.61 -6.17
CA GLU A 68 22.22 -8.22 -7.49
C GLU A 68 20.72 -8.27 -7.84
N CYS A 69 19.86 -7.73 -6.98
CA CYS A 69 18.41 -7.72 -7.23
C CYS A 69 18.01 -6.59 -8.18
N GLU A 70 17.09 -6.90 -9.09
CA GLU A 70 16.45 -5.97 -10.01
C GLU A 70 14.99 -5.77 -9.62
N VAL A 71 14.54 -4.54 -9.43
CA VAL A 71 13.12 -4.24 -9.20
C VAL A 71 12.39 -4.04 -10.52
N LEU A 72 11.40 -4.88 -10.80
CA LEU A 72 10.47 -4.72 -11.92
C LEU A 72 9.25 -3.92 -11.44
N TYR A 73 9.23 -2.63 -11.72
CA TYR A 73 8.17 -1.75 -11.27
C TYR A 73 7.01 -1.62 -12.24
N SER A 74 5.77 -1.60 -11.73
CA SER A 74 4.56 -1.25 -12.49
C SER A 74 3.50 -0.62 -11.58
N ASN A 75 2.68 0.27 -12.17
CA ASN A 75 1.52 0.88 -11.50
C ASN A 75 0.25 0.65 -12.33
N ALA A 76 -0.80 0.16 -11.68
CA ALA A 76 -2.06 -0.17 -12.32
C ALA A 76 -2.88 1.05 -12.75
N SER A 77 -2.61 2.22 -12.18
CA SER A 77 -3.35 3.47 -12.43
C SER A 77 -4.86 3.33 -12.20
N GLY A 78 -5.26 2.59 -11.15
CA GLY A 78 -6.66 2.37 -10.80
C GLY A 78 -7.38 1.26 -11.56
N ASP A 79 -6.65 0.44 -12.35
CA ASP A 79 -7.22 -0.61 -13.20
C ASP A 79 -6.74 -2.00 -12.75
N ALA A 80 -7.64 -2.79 -12.16
CA ALA A 80 -7.34 -4.12 -11.66
C ALA A 80 -6.99 -5.14 -12.78
N GLU A 81 -7.57 -5.00 -13.98
CA GLU A 81 -7.23 -5.85 -15.13
C GLU A 81 -5.82 -5.53 -15.65
N LYS A 82 -5.47 -4.24 -15.65
CA LYS A 82 -4.10 -3.80 -15.94
C LYS A 82 -3.11 -4.36 -14.93
N GLN A 83 -3.43 -4.34 -13.63
CA GLN A 83 -2.55 -4.90 -12.61
C GLN A 83 -2.33 -6.41 -12.81
N GLN A 84 -3.39 -7.16 -13.13
CA GLN A 84 -3.26 -8.57 -13.46
C GLN A 84 -2.34 -8.80 -14.67
N SER A 85 -2.49 -7.99 -15.72
CA SER A 85 -1.63 -8.07 -16.91
C SER A 85 -0.17 -7.73 -16.59
N GLN A 86 0.07 -6.78 -15.69
CA GLN A 86 1.40 -6.41 -15.23
C GLN A 86 2.05 -7.53 -14.41
N ALA A 87 1.30 -8.18 -13.52
CA ALA A 87 1.78 -9.36 -12.79
C ALA A 87 2.19 -10.51 -13.73
N GLU A 88 1.36 -10.78 -14.76
CA GLU A 88 1.68 -11.78 -15.79
C GLU A 88 2.94 -11.43 -16.58
N ALA A 89 3.12 -10.15 -16.89
CA ALA A 89 4.32 -9.67 -17.56
C ALA A 89 5.57 -9.83 -16.68
N ALA A 90 5.47 -9.50 -15.38
CA ALA A 90 6.55 -9.67 -14.42
C ALA A 90 6.97 -11.15 -14.28
N LEU A 91 6.01 -12.05 -14.13
CA LEU A 91 6.25 -13.51 -14.12
C LEU A 91 6.93 -13.99 -15.40
N THR A 92 6.49 -13.50 -16.56
CA THR A 92 7.09 -13.83 -17.86
C THR A 92 8.52 -13.30 -17.99
N GLN A 93 8.83 -12.17 -17.36
CA GLN A 93 10.17 -11.60 -17.29
C GLN A 93 11.08 -12.31 -16.27
N GLY A 94 10.54 -13.30 -15.55
CA GLY A 94 11.27 -14.11 -14.59
C GLY A 94 11.33 -13.48 -13.20
N ALA A 95 10.29 -12.76 -12.78
CA ALA A 95 10.17 -12.33 -11.40
C ALA A 95 10.15 -13.55 -10.46
N GLU A 96 10.99 -13.51 -9.44
CA GLU A 96 11.14 -14.56 -8.43
C GLU A 96 10.27 -14.30 -7.20
N VAL A 97 9.82 -13.04 -7.01
CA VAL A 97 8.86 -12.62 -5.99
C VAL A 97 7.95 -11.54 -6.58
N LEU A 98 6.67 -11.55 -6.21
CA LEU A 98 5.75 -10.45 -6.45
C LEU A 98 5.46 -9.72 -5.13
N VAL A 99 5.70 -8.42 -5.08
CA VAL A 99 5.22 -7.52 -4.02
C VAL A 99 4.05 -6.75 -4.62
N VAL A 100 2.85 -6.99 -4.09
CA VAL A 100 1.60 -6.49 -4.69
C VAL A 100 0.82 -5.67 -3.68
N ASP A 101 0.60 -4.41 -3.99
CA ASP A 101 -0.45 -3.61 -3.38
C ASP A 101 -1.69 -3.74 -4.29
N PRO A 102 -2.70 -4.54 -3.93
CA PRO A 102 -3.78 -4.86 -4.85
C PRO A 102 -4.69 -3.66 -5.12
N GLN A 103 -4.98 -3.39 -6.40
CA GLN A 103 -5.99 -2.41 -6.79
C GLN A 103 -7.39 -2.83 -6.34
N ASP A 104 -7.68 -4.13 -6.45
CA ASP A 104 -8.87 -4.78 -5.90
C ASP A 104 -8.43 -6.06 -5.20
N SER A 105 -8.62 -6.12 -3.89
CA SER A 105 -8.08 -7.19 -3.05
C SER A 105 -8.68 -8.56 -3.31
N LYS A 106 -9.90 -8.62 -3.81
CA LYS A 106 -10.57 -9.90 -4.12
C LYS A 106 -10.12 -10.45 -5.46
N SER A 107 -10.08 -9.60 -6.49
CA SER A 107 -9.63 -10.02 -7.82
C SER A 107 -8.13 -10.35 -7.85
N ALA A 108 -7.32 -9.73 -7.00
CA ALA A 108 -5.89 -10.00 -6.87
C ALA A 108 -5.58 -11.44 -6.38
N ALA A 109 -6.55 -12.18 -5.84
CA ALA A 109 -6.40 -13.61 -5.58
C ALA A 109 -5.99 -14.40 -6.85
N ALA A 110 -6.38 -13.92 -8.04
CA ALA A 110 -5.97 -14.53 -9.30
C ALA A 110 -4.47 -14.31 -9.58
N ILE A 111 -3.94 -13.13 -9.24
CA ILE A 111 -2.50 -12.83 -9.32
C ILE A 111 -1.73 -13.78 -8.41
N ALA A 112 -2.12 -13.86 -7.13
CA ALA A 112 -1.46 -14.71 -6.14
C ALA A 112 -1.54 -16.20 -6.54
N SER A 113 -2.69 -16.68 -7.02
CA SER A 113 -2.85 -18.05 -7.47
C SER A 113 -1.96 -18.37 -8.68
N LYS A 114 -1.81 -17.43 -9.61
CA LYS A 114 -0.97 -17.61 -10.80
C LYS A 114 0.52 -17.62 -10.47
N ALA A 115 0.96 -16.77 -9.53
CA ALA A 115 2.32 -16.76 -9.00
C ALA A 115 2.64 -18.08 -8.28
N SER A 116 1.76 -18.51 -7.37
CA SER A 116 1.88 -19.78 -6.63
C SER A 116 1.96 -21.01 -7.55
N ALA A 117 1.20 -21.04 -8.64
CA ALA A 117 1.26 -22.11 -9.63
C ALA A 117 2.63 -22.21 -10.35
N GLN A 118 3.44 -21.17 -10.29
CA GLN A 118 4.80 -21.09 -10.81
C GLN A 118 5.86 -21.16 -9.69
N ASN A 119 5.46 -21.42 -8.44
CA ASN A 119 6.28 -21.39 -7.24
C ASN A 119 6.95 -20.01 -7.00
N VAL A 120 6.28 -18.92 -7.39
CA VAL A 120 6.70 -17.55 -7.11
C VAL A 120 5.92 -17.05 -5.90
N PRO A 121 6.61 -16.73 -4.79
CA PRO A 121 5.96 -16.21 -3.59
C PRO A 121 5.40 -14.80 -3.79
N VAL A 122 4.42 -14.45 -2.95
CA VAL A 122 3.71 -13.18 -3.00
C VAL A 122 3.75 -12.50 -1.63
N VAL A 123 4.27 -11.28 -1.60
CA VAL A 123 4.12 -10.36 -0.49
C VAL A 123 2.94 -9.43 -0.78
N SER A 124 1.91 -9.43 0.07
CA SER A 124 0.87 -8.42 0.02
C SER A 124 1.38 -7.15 0.71
N TYR A 125 1.31 -6.03 0.03
CA TYR A 125 1.84 -4.75 0.50
C TYR A 125 0.70 -3.76 0.71
N ASP A 126 0.69 -3.04 1.81
CA ASP A 126 -0.33 -2.09 2.24
C ASP A 126 -1.75 -2.71 2.32
N ARG A 127 -2.33 -3.11 1.20
CA ARG A 127 -3.64 -3.75 1.11
C ARG A 127 -3.49 -5.28 1.11
N LEU A 128 -4.37 -5.97 1.84
CA LEU A 128 -4.32 -7.43 1.92
C LEU A 128 -5.01 -8.07 0.70
N ILE A 129 -4.33 -8.98 0.02
CA ILE A 129 -4.96 -9.87 -0.97
C ILE A 129 -5.87 -10.86 -0.23
N GLU A 130 -7.18 -10.79 -0.48
CA GLU A 130 -8.17 -11.69 0.10
C GLU A 130 -8.29 -13.00 -0.67
N ASN A 131 -8.45 -14.11 0.05
CA ASN A 131 -8.76 -15.45 -0.50
C ASN A 131 -7.73 -16.00 -1.50
N GLY A 132 -6.51 -15.49 -1.51
CA GLY A 132 -5.40 -15.95 -2.36
C GLY A 132 -4.22 -16.47 -1.53
N PRO A 133 -3.33 -17.31 -2.10
CA PRO A 133 -2.10 -17.73 -1.45
C PRO A 133 -1.14 -16.53 -1.35
N VAL A 134 -0.85 -16.11 -0.13
CA VAL A 134 0.06 -15.00 0.20
C VAL A 134 1.06 -15.49 1.23
N ASP A 135 2.34 -15.20 1.03
CA ASP A 135 3.44 -15.70 1.85
C ASP A 135 3.82 -14.73 2.99
N ALA A 136 3.60 -13.42 2.78
CA ALA A 136 3.79 -12.39 3.80
C ALA A 136 2.89 -11.17 3.55
N TYR A 137 2.63 -10.39 4.61
CA TYR A 137 1.86 -9.15 4.53
C TYR A 137 2.52 -8.04 5.35
N VAL A 138 2.52 -6.82 4.81
CA VAL A 138 3.03 -5.63 5.50
C VAL A 138 2.01 -4.50 5.38
N SER A 139 1.55 -3.97 6.51
CA SER A 139 0.59 -2.86 6.55
C SER A 139 0.64 -2.12 7.88
N PHE A 140 -0.37 -1.28 8.11
CA PHE A 140 -0.60 -0.60 9.39
C PHE A 140 -1.83 -1.19 10.09
N ASP A 141 -1.99 -0.88 11.40
CA ASP A 141 -3.25 -1.12 12.10
C ASP A 141 -4.35 -0.17 11.56
N ASN A 142 -5.03 -0.65 10.52
CA ASN A 142 -6.00 0.15 9.78
C ASN A 142 -7.31 0.40 10.56
N GLU A 143 -7.68 -0.47 11.51
CA GLU A 143 -8.79 -0.19 12.43
C GLU A 143 -8.41 0.96 13.36
N LYS A 144 -7.18 0.96 13.87
CA LYS A 144 -6.64 2.04 14.70
C LYS A 144 -6.54 3.37 13.96
N VAL A 145 -6.23 3.37 12.66
CA VAL A 145 -6.30 4.59 11.83
C VAL A 145 -7.69 5.24 11.95
N GLY A 146 -8.74 4.47 11.70
CA GLY A 146 -10.11 4.96 11.79
C GLY A 146 -10.49 5.43 13.21
N GLU A 147 -10.07 4.67 14.24
CA GLU A 147 -10.28 5.07 15.65
C GLU A 147 -9.60 6.42 15.95
N LEU A 148 -8.32 6.60 15.60
CA LEU A 148 -7.58 7.83 15.85
C LEU A 148 -8.20 9.04 15.13
N GLN A 149 -8.66 8.87 13.89
CA GLN A 149 -9.37 9.92 13.17
C GLN A 149 -10.65 10.33 13.90
N ALA A 150 -11.46 9.35 14.31
CA ALA A 150 -12.73 9.59 15.00
C ALA A 150 -12.52 10.21 16.38
N GLU A 151 -11.59 9.69 17.19
CA GLU A 151 -11.27 10.22 18.52
C GLU A 151 -10.78 11.67 18.43
N THR A 152 -9.88 11.95 17.47
CA THR A 152 -9.30 13.28 17.27
C THR A 152 -10.36 14.28 16.82
N LEU A 153 -11.24 13.89 15.89
CA LEU A 153 -12.36 14.72 15.45
C LEU A 153 -13.37 14.96 16.58
N ALA A 154 -13.77 13.90 17.30
CA ALA A 154 -14.72 14.02 18.41
C ALA A 154 -14.20 14.94 19.53
N LYS A 155 -12.90 14.85 19.85
CA LYS A 155 -12.26 15.75 20.81
C LYS A 155 -12.36 17.20 20.34
N LYS A 156 -12.05 17.48 19.08
CA LYS A 156 -12.12 18.83 18.50
C LYS A 156 -13.56 19.34 18.51
N LEU A 157 -14.54 18.53 18.12
CA LEU A 157 -15.96 18.92 18.16
C LEU A 157 -16.39 19.28 19.58
N LYS A 158 -15.92 18.55 20.59
CA LYS A 158 -16.22 18.86 22.00
C LYS A 158 -15.59 20.19 22.43
N GLU A 159 -14.36 20.47 22.05
CA GLU A 159 -13.68 21.72 22.32
C GLU A 159 -14.40 22.91 21.66
N ASP A 160 -14.95 22.72 20.46
CA ASP A 160 -15.72 23.73 19.72
C ASP A 160 -17.19 23.88 20.22
N GLY A 161 -17.58 23.17 21.26
CA GLY A 161 -18.95 23.22 21.80
C GLY A 161 -20.00 22.45 21.00
N SER A 162 -19.58 21.56 20.10
CA SER A 162 -20.41 20.75 19.18
C SER A 162 -20.24 19.25 19.43
N ALA A 163 -20.05 18.81 20.66
CA ALA A 163 -19.65 17.46 21.06
C ALA A 163 -20.46 16.31 20.42
N ASN A 164 -21.78 16.52 20.22
CA ASN A 164 -22.66 15.53 19.60
C ASN A 164 -23.14 15.98 18.20
N GLY A 165 -22.51 17.04 17.67
CA GLY A 165 -22.91 17.65 16.40
C GLY A 165 -22.88 16.63 15.28
N PRO A 166 -23.85 16.68 14.34
CA PRO A 166 -23.84 15.76 13.21
C PRO A 166 -22.62 16.00 12.33
N ILE A 167 -22.03 14.92 11.83
CA ILE A 167 -20.91 14.97 10.89
C ILE A 167 -21.32 14.40 9.52
N ILE A 168 -20.57 14.79 8.50
CA ILE A 168 -20.56 14.12 7.21
C ILE A 168 -19.39 13.12 7.23
N LYS A 169 -19.59 11.90 6.71
CA LYS A 169 -18.59 10.85 6.66
C LYS A 169 -18.32 10.47 5.21
N ILE A 170 -17.09 10.71 4.75
CA ILE A 170 -16.57 10.38 3.43
C ILE A 170 -15.53 9.27 3.62
N ASN A 171 -15.94 8.03 3.37
CA ASN A 171 -15.08 6.85 3.48
C ASN A 171 -14.19 6.69 2.25
N GLY A 172 -13.33 5.65 2.26
CA GLY A 172 -12.46 5.29 1.14
C GLY A 172 -13.12 4.42 0.08
N ASP A 173 -12.29 3.86 -0.80
CA ASP A 173 -12.72 2.98 -1.89
C ASP A 173 -13.21 1.62 -1.35
N PRO A 174 -14.42 1.16 -1.70
CA PRO A 174 -14.92 -0.14 -1.29
C PRO A 174 -14.16 -1.35 -1.89
N ALA A 175 -13.32 -1.16 -2.90
CA ALA A 175 -12.44 -2.20 -3.44
C ALA A 175 -11.17 -2.41 -2.59
N ASP A 176 -10.87 -1.46 -1.69
CA ASP A 176 -9.76 -1.48 -0.76
C ASP A 176 -10.21 -2.02 0.61
N PRO A 177 -9.67 -3.16 1.11
CA PRO A 177 -10.05 -3.71 2.41
C PRO A 177 -9.67 -2.79 3.57
N ASN A 178 -8.63 -1.96 3.42
CA ASN A 178 -8.23 -0.99 4.43
C ASN A 178 -9.35 0.05 4.66
N ALA A 179 -10.05 0.47 3.61
CA ALA A 179 -11.19 1.38 3.73
C ALA A 179 -12.30 0.82 4.63
N ALA A 180 -12.54 -0.50 4.57
CA ALA A 180 -13.50 -1.17 5.47
C ALA A 180 -13.02 -1.15 6.93
N LEU A 181 -11.72 -1.32 7.17
CA LEU A 181 -11.12 -1.25 8.51
C LEU A 181 -11.15 0.18 9.07
N PHE A 182 -10.80 1.20 8.26
CA PHE A 182 -10.93 2.61 8.64
C PHE A 182 -12.38 2.94 9.01
N LYS A 183 -13.33 2.44 8.21
CA LYS A 183 -14.77 2.62 8.46
C LYS A 183 -15.19 1.97 9.78
N ALA A 184 -14.75 0.75 10.06
CA ALA A 184 -15.04 0.03 11.30
C ALA A 184 -14.47 0.77 12.51
N GLY A 185 -13.19 1.14 12.50
CA GLY A 185 -12.52 1.89 13.57
C GLY A 185 -13.17 3.24 13.81
N SER A 186 -13.48 4.01 12.75
CA SER A 186 -14.13 5.30 12.90
C SER A 186 -15.57 5.18 13.43
N ASN A 187 -16.33 4.15 13.04
CA ASN A 187 -17.68 3.90 13.61
C ASN A 187 -17.59 3.66 15.11
N LYS A 188 -16.67 2.80 15.55
CA LYS A 188 -16.43 2.49 16.96
C LYS A 188 -16.03 3.75 17.75
N GLY A 189 -15.12 4.58 17.21
CA GLY A 189 -14.72 5.83 17.85
C GLY A 189 -15.84 6.85 17.96
N PHE A 190 -16.65 7.03 16.91
CA PHE A 190 -17.80 7.95 16.93
C PHE A 190 -18.93 7.45 17.84
N GLU A 191 -19.22 6.15 17.85
CA GLU A 191 -20.20 5.56 18.77
C GLU A 191 -19.79 5.79 20.23
N ALA A 192 -18.54 5.51 20.57
CA ALA A 192 -18.01 5.72 21.92
C ALA A 192 -18.05 7.21 22.34
N ALA A 193 -17.85 8.13 21.42
CA ALA A 193 -17.92 9.57 21.66
C ALA A 193 -19.34 10.15 21.60
N GLY A 194 -20.34 9.39 21.17
CA GLY A 194 -21.71 9.85 21.01
C GLY A 194 -21.89 10.84 19.83
N VAL A 195 -21.01 10.80 18.82
CA VAL A 195 -21.08 11.64 17.63
C VAL A 195 -22.07 11.05 16.63
N THR A 196 -22.98 11.89 16.10
CA THR A 196 -23.98 11.47 15.12
C THR A 196 -23.43 11.61 13.69
N VAL A 197 -23.51 10.56 12.89
CA VAL A 197 -23.24 10.60 11.45
C VAL A 197 -24.53 10.94 10.72
N ALA A 198 -24.62 12.13 10.11
CA ALA A 198 -25.81 12.60 9.39
C ALA A 198 -25.87 12.14 7.94
N LYS A 199 -24.74 12.00 7.30
CA LYS A 199 -24.56 11.51 5.93
C LYS A 199 -23.28 10.70 5.85
N GLU A 200 -23.31 9.61 5.07
CA GLU A 200 -22.17 8.74 4.85
C GLU A 200 -22.10 8.30 3.38
N TYR A 201 -20.89 8.27 2.83
CA TYR A 201 -20.59 7.87 1.46
C TYR A 201 -19.34 7.01 1.43
N ASP A 202 -19.29 6.07 0.51
CA ASP A 202 -18.07 5.34 0.14
C ASP A 202 -17.58 5.94 -1.18
N THR A 203 -16.27 6.25 -1.28
CA THR A 203 -15.69 7.05 -2.37
C THR A 203 -14.87 6.17 -3.32
N PRO A 204 -15.46 5.68 -4.42
CA PRO A 204 -14.74 4.83 -5.37
C PRO A 204 -13.48 5.49 -5.92
N GLY A 205 -12.40 4.70 -6.01
CA GLY A 205 -11.10 5.12 -6.56
C GLY A 205 -10.36 6.12 -5.69
N TRP A 206 -10.74 6.33 -4.42
CA TRP A 206 -10.15 7.35 -3.54
C TRP A 206 -10.19 8.78 -4.13
N SER A 207 -11.08 8.99 -5.10
CA SER A 207 -11.12 10.17 -5.96
C SER A 207 -11.56 11.44 -5.22
N ALA A 208 -10.70 12.47 -5.23
CA ALA A 208 -11.03 13.78 -4.69
C ALA A 208 -12.27 14.41 -5.38
N GLU A 209 -12.49 14.14 -6.68
CA GLU A 209 -13.67 14.61 -7.41
C GLU A 209 -14.95 13.92 -6.92
N ASN A 210 -14.90 12.61 -6.67
CA ASN A 210 -16.02 11.88 -6.08
C ASN A 210 -16.35 12.42 -4.69
N ALA A 211 -15.34 12.55 -3.81
CA ALA A 211 -15.48 13.12 -2.49
C ALA A 211 -16.09 14.54 -2.51
N GLN A 212 -15.67 15.38 -3.47
CA GLN A 212 -16.25 16.71 -3.64
C GLN A 212 -17.73 16.65 -3.97
N ARG A 213 -18.16 15.77 -4.89
CA ARG A 213 -19.58 15.61 -5.24
C ARG A 213 -20.40 15.08 -4.07
N GLU A 214 -19.88 14.10 -3.33
CA GLU A 214 -20.53 13.50 -2.16
C GLU A 214 -20.69 14.53 -1.03
N ALA A 215 -19.64 15.28 -0.72
CA ALA A 215 -19.70 16.35 0.26
C ALA A 215 -20.67 17.46 -0.18
N GLN A 216 -20.70 17.83 -1.47
CA GLN A 216 -21.66 18.81 -2.01
C GLN A 216 -23.10 18.33 -1.89
N GLN A 217 -23.37 17.05 -2.16
CA GLN A 217 -24.69 16.45 -1.96
C GLN A 217 -25.10 16.47 -0.48
N ALA A 218 -24.19 16.11 0.42
CA ALA A 218 -24.42 16.16 1.87
C ALA A 218 -24.73 17.58 2.36
N ILE A 219 -23.90 18.56 1.95
CA ILE A 219 -24.08 19.97 2.31
C ILE A 219 -25.42 20.50 1.79
N THR A 220 -25.77 20.15 0.55
CA THR A 220 -27.09 20.55 -0.04
C THR A 220 -28.26 19.99 0.76
N ALA A 221 -28.16 18.73 1.21
CA ALA A 221 -29.22 18.06 1.96
C ALA A 221 -29.34 18.56 3.40
N LEU A 222 -28.23 18.92 4.05
CA LEU A 222 -28.19 19.32 5.47
C LEU A 222 -28.26 20.84 5.64
N GLY A 223 -27.91 21.61 4.62
CA GLY A 223 -27.66 23.06 4.72
C GLY A 223 -26.31 23.37 5.37
N ASN A 224 -25.82 24.59 5.17
CA ASN A 224 -24.49 25.02 5.62
C ASN A 224 -24.26 24.90 7.15
N ASN A 225 -25.31 24.91 7.93
CA ASN A 225 -25.24 24.80 9.41
C ASN A 225 -25.68 23.41 9.92
N GLY A 226 -25.96 22.46 9.03
CA GLY A 226 -26.49 21.15 9.39
C GLY A 226 -25.46 20.10 9.77
N PHE A 227 -24.17 20.47 9.85
CA PHE A 227 -23.09 19.59 10.25
C PHE A 227 -22.00 20.36 10.99
N ALA A 228 -21.27 19.68 11.87
CA ALA A 228 -20.26 20.27 12.73
C ALA A 228 -18.82 19.97 12.27
N GLY A 229 -18.61 18.92 11.48
CA GLY A 229 -17.32 18.50 10.94
C GLY A 229 -17.46 17.45 9.86
N ILE A 230 -16.36 17.11 9.23
CA ILE A 230 -16.30 16.07 8.20
C ILE A 230 -15.22 15.05 8.56
N TYR A 231 -15.60 13.77 8.63
CA TYR A 231 -14.67 12.66 8.56
C TYR A 231 -14.37 12.43 7.07
N ALA A 232 -13.12 12.57 6.68
CA ALA A 232 -12.60 12.17 5.38
C ALA A 232 -11.51 11.13 5.61
N ALA A 233 -11.58 10.00 4.90
CA ALA A 233 -10.75 8.85 5.16
C ALA A 233 -9.28 9.07 4.80
N ASN A 234 -8.98 9.94 3.81
CA ASN A 234 -7.61 10.35 3.47
C ASN A 234 -7.53 11.84 3.07
N ASP A 235 -6.33 12.32 2.76
CA ASP A 235 -6.08 13.73 2.44
C ASP A 235 -6.65 14.15 1.08
N GLU A 236 -6.76 13.26 0.11
CA GLU A 236 -7.38 13.53 -1.20
C GLU A 236 -8.88 13.71 -1.04
N THR A 237 -9.55 12.80 -0.32
CA THR A 237 -10.98 12.93 -0.01
C THR A 237 -11.25 14.16 0.86
N ALA A 238 -10.34 14.48 1.79
CA ALA A 238 -10.40 15.72 2.58
C ALA A 238 -10.31 16.97 1.68
N GLY A 239 -9.40 16.98 0.70
CA GLY A 239 -9.26 18.04 -0.28
C GLY A 239 -10.55 18.27 -1.08
N GLY A 240 -11.17 17.17 -1.52
CA GLY A 240 -12.49 17.21 -2.21
C GLY A 240 -13.59 17.77 -1.32
N ALA A 241 -13.71 17.30 -0.08
CA ALA A 241 -14.69 17.80 0.88
C ALA A 241 -14.49 19.29 1.21
N ILE A 242 -13.24 19.73 1.39
CA ILE A 242 -12.90 21.14 1.61
C ILE A 242 -13.25 22.00 0.39
N ALA A 243 -13.01 21.51 -0.82
CA ALA A 243 -13.43 22.22 -2.05
C ALA A 243 -14.95 22.37 -2.12
N ALA A 244 -15.72 21.36 -1.73
CA ALA A 244 -17.19 21.44 -1.66
C ALA A 244 -17.65 22.48 -0.61
N MET A 245 -17.03 22.52 0.57
CA MET A 245 -17.32 23.55 1.58
C MET A 245 -17.05 24.96 1.05
N LYS A 246 -15.88 25.20 0.45
CA LYS A 246 -15.54 26.50 -0.16
C LYS A 246 -16.54 26.90 -1.25
N GLY A 247 -16.96 25.95 -2.09
CA GLY A 247 -17.98 26.15 -3.12
C GLY A 247 -19.36 26.54 -2.55
N ALA A 248 -19.69 26.06 -1.35
CA ALA A 248 -20.91 26.40 -0.63
C ALA A 248 -20.79 27.70 0.22
N GLY A 249 -19.63 28.36 0.20
CA GLY A 249 -19.34 29.56 1.01
C GLY A 249 -19.09 29.27 2.50
N ILE A 250 -18.77 28.02 2.84
CA ILE A 250 -18.40 27.62 4.19
C ILE A 250 -16.88 27.73 4.32
N LYS A 251 -16.43 28.38 5.38
CA LYS A 251 -14.99 28.46 5.67
C LYS A 251 -14.50 27.15 6.27
N PRO A 252 -13.47 26.51 5.70
CA PRO A 252 -12.96 25.23 6.21
C PRO A 252 -12.53 25.28 7.68
N GLU A 253 -12.00 26.40 8.12
CA GLU A 253 -11.53 26.63 9.51
C GLU A 253 -12.66 26.56 10.54
N GLU A 254 -13.92 26.70 10.10
CA GLU A 254 -15.10 26.62 10.97
C GLU A 254 -15.63 25.17 11.13
N ARG A 255 -15.11 24.22 10.37
CA ARG A 255 -15.56 22.81 10.34
C ARG A 255 -14.37 21.89 10.24
N PRO A 256 -13.96 21.21 11.33
CA PRO A 256 -12.82 20.32 11.30
C PRO A 256 -13.01 19.17 10.31
N VAL A 257 -11.96 18.90 9.52
CA VAL A 257 -11.89 17.82 8.53
C VAL A 257 -10.74 16.91 8.86
N THR A 258 -10.96 15.59 8.88
CA THR A 258 -9.90 14.60 9.05
C THR A 258 -9.21 14.29 7.73
N GLY A 259 -8.10 13.55 7.78
CA GLY A 259 -7.38 13.01 6.63
C GLY A 259 -6.46 11.88 7.06
N GLN A 260 -5.71 11.33 6.11
CA GLN A 260 -4.70 10.30 6.28
C GLN A 260 -3.66 10.43 5.17
N ASP A 261 -2.48 9.86 5.36
CA ASP A 261 -1.31 9.77 4.49
C ASP A 261 -0.34 10.96 4.58
N SER A 262 -0.68 12.01 5.33
CA SER A 262 0.22 13.14 5.58
C SER A 262 0.83 13.71 4.30
N THR A 263 0.02 13.82 3.25
CA THR A 263 0.48 14.35 1.96
C THR A 263 0.92 15.80 2.08
N VAL A 264 1.81 16.25 1.21
CA VAL A 264 2.25 17.67 1.18
C VAL A 264 1.03 18.60 1.14
N ALA A 265 0.03 18.31 0.30
CA ALA A 265 -1.18 19.10 0.19
C ALA A 265 -2.04 19.05 1.47
N GLY A 266 -2.17 17.87 2.11
CA GLY A 266 -2.85 17.70 3.38
C GLY A 266 -2.19 18.49 4.51
N LEU A 267 -0.88 18.36 4.64
CA LEU A 267 -0.08 19.09 5.64
C LEU A 267 -0.12 20.60 5.43
N GLN A 268 -0.07 21.06 4.18
CA GLN A 268 -0.24 22.48 3.85
C GLN A 268 -1.61 23.01 4.28
N ARG A 269 -2.69 22.23 4.05
CA ARG A 269 -4.05 22.59 4.53
C ARG A 269 -4.12 22.58 6.05
N ILE A 270 -3.44 21.65 6.74
CA ILE A 270 -3.37 21.63 8.21
C ILE A 270 -2.65 22.87 8.74
N LEU A 271 -1.52 23.23 8.16
CA LEU A 271 -0.77 24.43 8.55
C LEU A 271 -1.59 25.71 8.32
N ALA A 272 -2.36 25.77 7.24
CA ALA A 272 -3.27 26.88 6.91
C ALA A 272 -4.55 26.88 7.76
N GLY A 273 -4.86 25.79 8.50
CA GLY A 273 -6.08 25.65 9.31
C GLY A 273 -7.30 25.19 8.52
N GLU A 274 -7.15 24.83 7.25
CA GLU A 274 -8.25 24.36 6.38
C GLU A 274 -8.59 22.87 6.56
N GLN A 275 -7.64 22.06 7.01
CA GLN A 275 -7.78 20.68 7.44
C GLN A 275 -7.35 20.58 8.90
N PHE A 276 -8.04 19.76 9.71
CA PHE A 276 -7.76 19.71 11.14
C PHE A 276 -6.63 18.76 11.48
N MET A 277 -6.64 17.56 10.87
CA MET A 277 -5.66 16.52 11.16
C MET A 277 -5.47 15.59 9.96
N THR A 278 -4.40 14.83 10.01
CA THR A 278 -4.15 13.68 9.15
C THR A 278 -3.60 12.51 10.00
N ILE A 279 -3.55 11.31 9.43
CA ILE A 279 -2.82 10.19 10.02
C ILE A 279 -1.50 10.04 9.24
N TYR A 280 -0.41 10.00 9.98
CA TYR A 280 0.91 9.67 9.47
C TYR A 280 1.14 8.17 9.58
N LYS A 281 1.53 7.59 8.48
CA LYS A 281 2.03 6.23 8.33
C LYS A 281 3.50 6.33 7.93
N GLU A 282 4.38 5.71 8.69
CA GLU A 282 5.82 5.69 8.41
C GLU A 282 6.10 4.74 7.24
N ILE A 283 6.13 5.27 6.02
CA ILE A 283 6.22 4.48 4.79
C ILE A 283 7.60 3.83 4.62
N GLU A 284 8.69 4.52 4.97
CA GLU A 284 10.04 3.95 4.85
C GLU A 284 10.19 2.63 5.62
N PRO A 285 9.77 2.50 6.90
CA PRO A 285 9.75 1.20 7.58
C PRO A 285 8.87 0.15 6.91
N GLN A 286 7.68 0.52 6.41
CA GLN A 286 6.79 -0.40 5.70
C GLN A 286 7.45 -0.95 4.44
N ALA A 287 8.01 -0.08 3.61
CA ALA A 287 8.68 -0.43 2.38
C ALA A 287 9.96 -1.27 2.63
N THR A 288 10.73 -0.92 3.67
CA THR A 288 11.92 -1.67 4.08
C THR A 288 11.57 -3.10 4.52
N ILE A 289 10.56 -3.27 5.36
CA ILE A 289 10.11 -4.60 5.78
C ILE A 289 9.62 -5.43 4.59
N ALA A 290 8.88 -4.82 3.67
CA ALA A 290 8.42 -5.51 2.46
C ALA A 290 9.58 -5.94 1.57
N ALA A 291 10.65 -5.12 1.45
CA ALA A 291 11.86 -5.47 0.73
C ALA A 291 12.62 -6.62 1.43
N GLU A 292 12.79 -6.57 2.77
CA GLU A 292 13.41 -7.66 3.53
C GLU A 292 12.63 -8.98 3.38
N PHE A 293 11.29 -8.94 3.40
CA PHE A 293 10.45 -10.11 3.15
C PHE A 293 10.64 -10.64 1.72
N ALA A 294 10.63 -9.74 0.72
CA ALA A 294 10.78 -10.13 -0.66
C ALA A 294 12.16 -10.75 -0.95
N VAL A 295 13.24 -10.18 -0.41
CA VAL A 295 14.61 -10.72 -0.57
C VAL A 295 14.72 -12.10 0.08
N ALA A 296 14.25 -12.28 1.33
CA ALA A 296 14.27 -13.57 2.00
C ALA A 296 13.50 -14.66 1.20
N LEU A 297 12.31 -14.32 0.72
CA LEU A 297 11.49 -15.24 -0.09
C LEU A 297 12.15 -15.58 -1.45
N ALA A 298 12.86 -14.63 -2.07
CA ALA A 298 13.62 -14.87 -3.28
C ALA A 298 14.81 -15.84 -3.05
N GLU A 299 15.41 -15.79 -1.88
CA GLU A 299 16.46 -16.72 -1.45
C GLU A 299 15.91 -18.09 -1.01
N GLY A 300 14.58 -18.25 -1.01
CA GLY A 300 13.90 -19.48 -0.57
C GLY A 300 13.84 -19.64 0.95
N GLU A 301 13.97 -18.52 1.67
CA GLU A 301 13.86 -18.45 3.12
C GLU A 301 12.47 -18.00 3.55
N GLU A 302 12.09 -18.27 4.80
CA GLU A 302 10.86 -17.74 5.41
C GLU A 302 11.02 -16.26 5.74
N PRO A 303 9.91 -15.48 5.76
CA PRO A 303 9.93 -14.08 6.21
C PRO A 303 10.63 -13.96 7.58
N PRO A 304 11.55 -12.99 7.77
CA PRO A 304 12.31 -12.84 9.01
C PRO A 304 11.38 -12.68 10.22
N GLN A 305 11.37 -13.69 11.11
CA GLN A 305 10.44 -13.76 12.26
C GLN A 305 10.56 -12.56 13.22
N LYS A 306 11.71 -11.89 13.25
CA LYS A 306 11.91 -10.65 14.04
C LYS A 306 11.01 -9.48 13.60
N LEU A 307 10.51 -9.52 12.35
CA LEU A 307 9.70 -8.49 11.74
C LEU A 307 8.19 -8.84 11.75
N VAL A 308 7.87 -10.12 11.94
CA VAL A 308 6.47 -10.57 12.04
C VAL A 308 5.90 -10.18 13.39
N THR A 309 4.85 -9.36 13.38
CA THR A 309 4.15 -8.92 14.61
C THR A 309 2.97 -9.82 14.95
N GLU A 310 2.30 -10.36 13.93
CA GLU A 310 1.12 -11.22 14.09
C GLU A 310 0.87 -12.07 12.83
N GLU A 311 -0.16 -12.93 12.89
CA GLU A 311 -0.69 -13.67 11.74
C GLU A 311 -2.11 -13.19 11.43
N ILE A 312 -2.35 -12.75 10.20
CA ILE A 312 -3.65 -12.28 9.74
C ILE A 312 -4.29 -13.32 8.81
N ASP A 313 -5.57 -13.63 9.05
CA ASP A 313 -6.36 -14.52 8.19
C ASP A 313 -6.88 -13.74 6.98
N ASN A 314 -6.45 -14.11 5.78
CA ASN A 314 -6.89 -13.48 4.54
C ASN A 314 -8.04 -14.24 3.84
N GLY A 315 -8.61 -15.26 4.51
CA GLY A 315 -9.66 -16.13 3.98
C GLY A 315 -9.15 -17.39 3.26
N ALA A 316 -7.89 -17.42 2.82
CA ALA A 316 -7.22 -18.62 2.31
C ALA A 316 -6.33 -19.28 3.37
N GLY A 317 -5.91 -18.54 4.38
CA GLY A 317 -5.06 -19.02 5.46
C GLY A 317 -4.52 -17.88 6.32
N LYS A 318 -3.66 -18.25 7.27
CA LYS A 318 -2.95 -17.30 8.10
C LYS A 318 -1.68 -16.85 7.40
N VAL A 319 -1.47 -15.54 7.34
CA VAL A 319 -0.35 -14.88 6.67
C VAL A 319 0.54 -14.24 7.72
N PRO A 320 1.85 -14.56 7.78
CA PRO A 320 2.81 -13.84 8.60
C PRO A 320 2.80 -12.36 8.24
N SER A 321 2.53 -11.50 9.23
CA SER A 321 2.25 -10.10 8.97
C SER A 321 3.10 -9.17 9.83
N ALA A 322 3.58 -8.08 9.23
CA ALA A 322 4.18 -6.95 9.94
C ALA A 322 3.19 -5.79 9.93
N ILE A 323 2.63 -5.49 11.10
CA ILE A 323 1.64 -4.43 11.28
C ILE A 323 2.25 -3.29 12.08
N LEU A 324 2.27 -2.11 11.47
CA LEU A 324 2.86 -0.90 12.03
C LEU A 324 1.80 0.01 12.66
N GLU A 325 2.24 0.87 13.59
CA GLU A 325 1.37 1.78 14.31
C GLU A 325 1.18 3.10 13.55
N PRO A 326 -0.05 3.59 13.38
CA PRO A 326 -0.31 4.91 12.81
C PRO A 326 -0.20 6.01 13.85
N ILE A 327 0.12 7.25 13.42
CA ILE A 327 0.28 8.42 14.27
C ILE A 327 -0.69 9.52 13.85
N ALA A 328 -1.49 10.06 14.79
CA ALA A 328 -2.33 11.22 14.52
C ALA A 328 -1.49 12.50 14.47
N VAL A 329 -1.63 13.26 13.39
CA VAL A 329 -0.90 14.52 13.16
C VAL A 329 -1.89 15.68 13.04
N THR A 330 -1.65 16.69 13.85
CA THR A 330 -2.34 17.99 13.82
C THR A 330 -1.31 19.11 13.66
N LYS A 331 -1.74 20.36 13.57
CA LYS A 331 -0.83 21.51 13.44
C LYS A 331 0.24 21.55 14.56
N GLU A 332 -0.10 21.04 15.76
CA GLU A 332 0.77 21.08 16.92
C GLU A 332 1.99 20.15 16.80
N ASN A 333 1.90 19.05 16.04
CA ASN A 333 2.97 18.05 15.95
C ASN A 333 3.51 17.78 14.55
N VAL A 334 3.04 18.47 13.50
CA VAL A 334 3.61 18.36 12.13
C VAL A 334 5.14 18.42 12.16
N LYS A 335 5.72 19.42 12.87
CA LYS A 335 7.17 19.61 12.92
C LYS A 335 7.91 18.46 13.58
N SER A 336 7.37 17.93 14.69
CA SER A 336 8.02 16.88 15.50
C SER A 336 7.73 15.46 15.05
N THR A 337 6.88 15.29 14.03
CA THR A 337 6.59 14.01 13.38
C THR A 337 7.11 14.04 11.94
N VAL A 338 6.28 14.25 10.98
CA VAL A 338 6.55 14.11 9.53
C VAL A 338 7.74 14.93 9.01
N VAL A 339 8.01 16.11 9.61
CA VAL A 339 9.19 16.92 9.23
C VAL A 339 10.45 16.39 9.92
N ALA A 340 10.36 16.01 11.21
CA ALA A 340 11.50 15.49 11.96
C ALA A 340 11.98 14.14 11.39
N ASP A 341 11.07 13.30 10.90
CA ASP A 341 11.39 12.01 10.28
C ASP A 341 11.91 12.15 8.84
N GLY A 342 11.80 13.36 8.25
CA GLY A 342 12.20 13.57 6.86
C GLY A 342 11.20 13.07 5.82
N PHE A 343 10.01 12.65 6.23
CA PHE A 343 8.94 12.21 5.32
C PHE A 343 8.52 13.30 4.35
N VAL A 344 8.51 14.55 4.81
CA VAL A 344 8.34 15.75 4.00
C VAL A 344 9.38 16.79 4.41
N THR A 345 9.93 17.50 3.44
CA THR A 345 10.89 18.56 3.70
C THR A 345 10.20 19.89 3.98
N ALA A 346 10.87 20.76 4.75
CA ALA A 346 10.39 22.12 4.95
C ALA A 346 10.26 22.89 3.62
N ALA A 347 11.09 22.62 2.63
CA ALA A 347 11.04 23.25 1.31
C ALA A 347 9.76 22.88 0.54
N GLU A 348 9.32 21.62 0.60
CA GLU A 348 8.08 21.15 -0.02
C GLU A 348 6.85 21.75 0.65
N LEU A 349 6.85 21.82 1.98
CA LEU A 349 5.73 22.36 2.75
C LEU A 349 5.62 23.87 2.63
N CYS A 350 6.75 24.58 2.81
CA CYS A 350 6.79 26.02 3.04
C CYS A 350 6.95 26.83 1.74
N THR A 351 6.17 26.46 0.72
CA THR A 351 6.10 27.26 -0.52
C THR A 351 5.69 28.70 -0.21
N SER A 352 5.84 29.61 -1.18
CA SER A 352 5.50 31.02 -1.00
C SER A 352 4.08 31.26 -0.45
N ALA A 353 3.11 30.39 -0.80
CA ALA A 353 1.73 30.45 -0.33
C ALA A 353 1.58 30.07 1.16
N TYR A 354 2.41 29.15 1.66
CA TYR A 354 2.31 28.60 3.01
C TYR A 354 3.42 29.08 3.96
N LYS A 355 4.32 29.94 3.48
CA LYS A 355 5.47 30.43 4.25
C LYS A 355 5.07 30.95 5.63
N LYS A 356 4.04 31.80 5.70
CA LYS A 356 3.56 32.36 6.97
C LYS A 356 3.03 31.27 7.92
N ALA A 357 2.27 30.31 7.40
CA ALA A 357 1.73 29.20 8.19
C ALA A 357 2.85 28.29 8.75
N CYS A 358 3.91 28.07 7.95
CA CYS A 358 5.11 27.37 8.39
C CYS A 358 5.86 28.12 9.50
N GLU A 359 6.06 29.43 9.32
CA GLU A 359 6.72 30.27 10.34
C GLU A 359 5.96 30.22 11.68
N GLU A 360 4.62 30.29 11.64
CA GLU A 360 3.76 30.15 12.82
C GLU A 360 3.88 28.76 13.49
N ALA A 361 4.09 27.71 12.72
CA ALA A 361 4.33 26.35 13.20
C ALA A 361 5.81 26.09 13.59
N GLY A 362 6.69 27.11 13.44
CA GLY A 362 8.11 26.99 13.72
C GLY A 362 8.88 26.08 12.77
N ILE A 363 8.34 25.86 11.55
CA ILE A 363 8.99 25.14 10.46
C ILE A 363 9.74 26.18 9.61
N SER A 364 11.06 26.06 9.56
CA SER A 364 11.94 26.91 8.74
C SER A 364 12.73 26.03 7.79
N GLY A 365 12.75 26.38 6.51
CA GLY A 365 13.61 25.80 5.51
C GLY A 365 14.98 26.42 5.51
#